data_0718f431652dc8e80a788207979eb045
#
_entry.id   0718f431652dc8e80a788207979eb045
#
_cell.length_a   1.000
_cell.length_b   1.000
_cell.length_c   1.000
_cell.angle_alpha   90.00
_cell.angle_beta   90.00
_cell.angle_gamma   90.00
#
_symmetry.space_group_name_H-M   'P 1'
#
loop_
_entity.id
_entity.type
_entity.pdbx_description
1 polymer ?
#
loop_
_entity_poly.entity_id
_entity_poly.type
_entity_poly.pdbx_seq_one_letter_code
_entity_poly.pdbx_strand_id
1 'polypeptide(L)'
;MKFLIIIPAHNEEKNIFFTLESLKNQSFKDFEIVVVNDGSTDKTGEIVENFKSQIPNLKLLNLEKSVHEPGAKVVNTFNKGLKSVDVQSFDIICKFDADIIFPDNYLKKVNEVYETNPKAGMVSGLVKIKKSVFEKNLAFDFKDEKHQWIFENISSKNHIRGPIKSYRKECFLQMNGLRPVLGWDNIDVMLAKKHGWETVTIKDLWVKHLRPTAYKYKKQKAEKLGEYFYNIGLSFPLAMISSAKSSWKNKSFSEFFATMKTFLKQSSKRKLTKEEIKHIRNLRWKQIINKK
;
A
#
# COMPACT_ATOMS: atom_id res chain seq x y z
N MET A 1 -19.57 -8.21 -7.10
CA MET A 1 -19.18 -8.02 -5.67
C MET A 1 -19.17 -6.54 -5.32
N LYS A 2 -19.56 -6.17 -4.11
CA LYS A 2 -19.59 -4.77 -3.68
C LYS A 2 -18.27 -4.35 -3.04
N PHE A 3 -17.69 -3.21 -3.49
CA PHE A 3 -16.39 -2.73 -3.05
C PHE A 3 -16.52 -1.56 -2.07
N LEU A 4 -15.74 -1.58 -1.00
CA LEU A 4 -15.47 -0.43 -0.13
C LEU A 4 -14.08 0.11 -0.46
N ILE A 5 -14.00 1.35 -0.93
CA ILE A 5 -12.73 2.02 -1.24
C ILE A 5 -12.46 3.07 -0.17
N ILE A 6 -11.40 2.90 0.60
CA ILE A 6 -10.96 3.87 1.61
C ILE A 6 -9.69 4.55 1.13
N ILE A 7 -9.71 5.88 1.10
CA ILE A 7 -8.62 6.74 0.61
C ILE A 7 -8.14 7.64 1.75
N PRO A 8 -7.07 7.28 2.47
CA PRO A 8 -6.41 8.20 3.37
C PRO A 8 -5.78 9.36 2.60
N ALA A 9 -6.07 10.60 2.99
CA ALA A 9 -5.57 11.81 2.34
C ALA A 9 -5.04 12.82 3.35
N HIS A 10 -3.89 13.45 3.06
CA HIS A 10 -3.32 14.56 3.82
C HIS A 10 -2.51 15.47 2.93
N ASN A 11 -2.99 16.68 2.66
CA ASN A 11 -2.39 17.65 1.77
C ASN A 11 -2.16 17.08 0.35
N GLU A 12 -3.26 16.68 -0.28
CA GLU A 12 -3.29 16.06 -1.62
C GLU A 12 -4.03 16.90 -2.67
N GLU A 13 -4.16 18.23 -2.48
CA GLU A 13 -4.87 19.13 -3.39
C GLU A 13 -4.42 18.99 -4.86
N LYS A 14 -3.15 18.66 -5.09
CA LYS A 14 -2.55 18.52 -6.43
C LYS A 14 -2.89 17.20 -7.12
N ASN A 15 -3.32 16.19 -6.36
CA ASN A 15 -3.41 14.81 -6.85
C ASN A 15 -4.83 14.21 -6.73
N ILE A 16 -5.52 14.51 -5.64
CA ILE A 16 -6.78 13.82 -5.28
C ILE A 16 -7.88 14.01 -6.33
N PHE A 17 -7.87 15.14 -7.04
CA PHE A 17 -8.78 15.37 -8.18
C PHE A 17 -8.66 14.26 -9.22
N PHE A 18 -7.44 13.93 -9.64
CA PHE A 18 -7.21 12.90 -10.67
C PHE A 18 -7.58 11.49 -10.18
N THR A 19 -7.37 11.22 -8.90
CA THR A 19 -7.76 9.94 -8.29
C THR A 19 -9.29 9.79 -8.31
N LEU A 20 -10.03 10.79 -7.84
CA LEU A 20 -11.50 10.76 -7.79
C LEU A 20 -12.11 10.77 -9.20
N GLU A 21 -11.57 11.55 -10.13
CA GLU A 21 -12.02 11.58 -11.51
C GLU A 21 -11.86 10.20 -12.17
N SER A 22 -10.73 9.53 -11.95
CA SER A 22 -10.49 8.18 -12.47
C SER A 22 -11.40 7.11 -11.84
N LEU A 23 -11.79 7.28 -10.58
CA LEU A 23 -12.75 6.39 -9.91
C LEU A 23 -14.19 6.67 -10.38
N LYS A 24 -14.55 7.92 -10.60
CA LYS A 24 -15.85 8.30 -11.22
C LYS A 24 -16.05 7.62 -12.57
N ASN A 25 -15.00 7.53 -13.37
CA ASN A 25 -15.01 6.97 -14.72
C ASN A 25 -14.91 5.44 -14.77
N GLN A 26 -14.83 4.73 -13.63
CA GLN A 26 -14.81 3.27 -13.65
C GLN A 26 -16.03 2.68 -14.34
N SER A 27 -15.83 1.66 -15.18
CA SER A 27 -16.90 0.90 -15.85
C SER A 27 -17.68 0.01 -14.89
N PHE A 28 -17.09 -0.42 -13.80
CA PHE A 28 -17.72 -1.12 -12.69
C PHE A 28 -18.25 -0.08 -11.68
N LYS A 29 -19.51 -0.20 -11.25
CA LYS A 29 -20.21 0.84 -10.44
C LYS A 29 -20.59 0.41 -9.03
N ASP A 30 -20.50 -0.88 -8.69
CA ASP A 30 -20.91 -1.37 -7.36
C ASP A 30 -19.79 -1.15 -6.33
N PHE A 31 -19.56 0.12 -5.98
CA PHE A 31 -18.58 0.53 -4.97
C PHE A 31 -19.04 1.77 -4.20
N GLU A 32 -18.51 1.89 -2.98
CA GLU A 32 -18.58 3.12 -2.17
C GLU A 32 -17.17 3.62 -1.86
N ILE A 33 -17.02 4.95 -1.77
CA ILE A 33 -15.76 5.60 -1.45
C ILE A 33 -15.86 6.32 -0.11
N VAL A 34 -14.87 6.14 0.75
CA VAL A 34 -14.65 6.94 1.95
C VAL A 34 -13.29 7.62 1.83
N VAL A 35 -13.28 8.91 1.59
CA VAL A 35 -12.06 9.71 1.71
C VAL A 35 -11.91 10.14 3.16
N VAL A 36 -10.77 9.81 3.76
CA VAL A 36 -10.43 10.20 5.12
C VAL A 36 -9.40 11.32 5.07
N ASN A 37 -9.88 12.54 5.25
CA ASN A 37 -9.05 13.75 5.28
C ASN A 37 -8.42 13.90 6.67
N ASP A 38 -7.12 13.58 6.79
CA ASP A 38 -6.38 13.58 8.04
C ASP A 38 -5.79 14.97 8.33
N GLY A 39 -6.68 15.94 8.61
CA GLY A 39 -6.33 17.29 8.97
C GLY A 39 -5.49 18.01 7.91
N SER A 40 -5.91 17.96 6.64
CA SER A 40 -5.28 18.74 5.58
C SER A 40 -5.44 20.25 5.82
N THR A 41 -4.41 21.00 5.45
CA THR A 41 -4.37 22.49 5.54
C THR A 41 -4.47 23.15 4.16
N ASP A 42 -4.55 22.34 3.10
CA ASP A 42 -4.73 22.76 1.71
C ASP A 42 -6.18 22.50 1.24
N LYS A 43 -6.46 22.61 -0.04
CA LYS A 43 -7.77 22.43 -0.63
C LYS A 43 -8.24 20.97 -0.78
N THR A 44 -7.55 20.01 -0.16
CA THR A 44 -7.90 18.58 -0.26
C THR A 44 -9.38 18.32 0.10
N GLY A 45 -9.83 18.82 1.24
CA GLY A 45 -11.23 18.63 1.69
C GLY A 45 -12.25 19.28 0.77
N GLU A 46 -12.00 20.49 0.30
CA GLU A 46 -12.85 21.24 -0.64
C GLU A 46 -13.01 20.47 -1.97
N ILE A 47 -11.91 19.98 -2.52
CA ILE A 47 -11.95 19.19 -3.76
C ILE A 47 -12.81 17.94 -3.59
N VAL A 48 -12.67 17.20 -2.50
CA VAL A 48 -13.48 15.99 -2.23
C VAL A 48 -14.96 16.34 -2.09
N GLU A 49 -15.28 17.44 -1.39
CA GLU A 49 -16.66 17.88 -1.21
C GLU A 49 -17.35 18.17 -2.55
N ASN A 50 -16.64 18.81 -3.49
CA ASN A 50 -17.13 19.09 -4.84
C ASN A 50 -17.40 17.82 -5.68
N PHE A 51 -16.76 16.69 -5.36
CA PHE A 51 -17.01 15.41 -6.02
C PHE A 51 -18.26 14.68 -5.51
N LYS A 52 -18.83 15.03 -4.35
CA LYS A 52 -20.01 14.34 -3.81
C LYS A 52 -21.25 14.43 -4.72
N SER A 53 -21.42 15.53 -5.45
CA SER A 53 -22.48 15.66 -6.45
C SER A 53 -22.27 14.79 -7.69
N GLN A 54 -21.05 14.34 -7.94
CA GLN A 54 -20.67 13.57 -9.13
C GLN A 54 -20.50 12.06 -8.85
N ILE A 55 -20.22 11.71 -7.58
CA ILE A 55 -20.06 10.32 -7.11
C ILE A 55 -21.05 10.12 -5.94
N PRO A 56 -22.23 9.55 -6.18
CA PRO A 56 -23.32 9.47 -5.17
C PRO A 56 -22.90 8.77 -3.87
N ASN A 57 -22.03 7.78 -3.96
CA ASN A 57 -21.59 6.96 -2.81
C ASN A 57 -20.20 7.41 -2.27
N LEU A 58 -19.86 8.69 -2.41
CA LEU A 58 -18.67 9.30 -1.85
C LEU A 58 -18.96 9.93 -0.49
N LYS A 59 -18.23 9.49 0.53
CA LYS A 59 -18.24 10.07 1.89
C LYS A 59 -16.92 10.75 2.17
N LEU A 60 -16.94 11.93 2.78
CA LEU A 60 -15.77 12.62 3.32
C LEU A 60 -15.81 12.54 4.84
N LEU A 61 -14.77 11.99 5.43
CA LEU A 61 -14.53 11.97 6.88
C LEU A 61 -13.38 12.93 7.20
N ASN A 62 -13.67 14.07 7.80
CA ASN A 62 -12.68 15.03 8.26
C ASN A 62 -12.20 14.67 9.66
N LEU A 63 -10.90 14.60 9.84
CA LEU A 63 -10.23 14.33 11.12
C LEU A 63 -9.36 15.54 11.51
N GLU A 64 -9.11 15.66 12.80
CA GLU A 64 -8.04 16.53 13.29
C GLU A 64 -6.68 15.99 12.83
N LYS A 65 -5.70 16.89 12.68
CA LYS A 65 -4.35 16.54 12.25
C LYS A 65 -3.70 15.54 13.21
N SER A 66 -3.36 14.38 12.72
CA SER A 66 -2.65 13.36 13.49
C SER A 66 -1.13 13.53 13.43
N VAL A 67 -0.43 13.00 14.45
CA VAL A 67 1.03 12.98 14.50
C VAL A 67 1.58 12.13 13.34
N HIS A 68 2.69 12.57 12.75
CA HIS A 68 3.34 11.84 11.66
C HIS A 68 4.10 10.63 12.19
N GLU A 69 3.59 9.45 11.91
CA GLU A 69 4.25 8.16 12.20
C GLU A 69 4.43 7.39 10.88
N PRO A 70 5.65 7.14 10.41
CA PRO A 70 5.90 6.45 9.17
C PRO A 70 5.24 5.07 9.11
N GLY A 71 4.41 4.83 8.10
CA GLY A 71 3.66 3.57 7.93
C GLY A 71 2.47 3.42 8.87
N ALA A 72 2.56 3.84 10.12
CA ALA A 72 1.44 3.75 11.09
C ALA A 72 0.34 4.78 10.76
N LYS A 73 0.70 6.01 10.44
CA LYS A 73 -0.27 7.09 10.17
C LYS A 73 -1.29 6.71 9.10
N VAL A 74 -0.83 6.22 7.94
CA VAL A 74 -1.73 5.85 6.83
C VAL A 74 -2.69 4.73 7.21
N VAL A 75 -2.23 3.75 8.01
CA VAL A 75 -3.07 2.65 8.50
C VAL A 75 -4.06 3.14 9.55
N ASN A 76 -3.64 4.00 10.46
CA ASN A 76 -4.54 4.59 11.47
C ASN A 76 -5.65 5.41 10.80
N THR A 77 -5.32 6.22 9.79
CA THR A 77 -6.28 6.99 8.99
C THR A 77 -7.24 6.07 8.24
N PHE A 78 -6.72 5.02 7.57
CA PHE A 78 -7.53 3.99 6.93
C PHE A 78 -8.50 3.32 7.91
N ASN A 79 -8.03 2.92 9.10
CA ASN A 79 -8.85 2.27 10.11
C ASN A 79 -9.97 3.17 10.65
N LYS A 80 -9.78 4.50 10.68
CA LYS A 80 -10.85 5.45 11.01
C LYS A 80 -11.94 5.46 9.94
N GLY A 81 -11.55 5.43 8.66
CA GLY A 81 -12.50 5.26 7.54
C GLY A 81 -13.25 3.92 7.60
N LEU A 82 -12.53 2.84 7.90
CA LEU A 82 -13.16 1.52 8.03
C LEU A 82 -14.20 1.46 9.17
N LYS A 83 -13.95 2.14 10.27
CA LYS A 83 -14.87 2.22 11.42
C LYS A 83 -16.10 3.10 11.16
N SER A 84 -16.10 3.93 10.13
CA SER A 84 -17.22 4.81 9.80
C SER A 84 -18.30 4.17 8.94
N VAL A 85 -18.14 2.88 8.59
CA VAL A 85 -19.07 2.11 7.76
C VAL A 85 -19.29 0.71 8.33
N ASP A 86 -20.43 0.10 7.95
CA ASP A 86 -20.64 -1.32 8.21
C ASP A 86 -19.90 -2.17 7.18
N VAL A 87 -18.78 -2.74 7.59
CA VAL A 87 -17.92 -3.58 6.74
C VAL A 87 -18.64 -4.84 6.24
N GLN A 88 -19.67 -5.32 6.95
CA GLN A 88 -20.42 -6.52 6.52
C GLN A 88 -21.19 -6.30 5.22
N SER A 89 -21.51 -5.06 4.90
CA SER A 89 -22.22 -4.67 3.67
C SER A 89 -21.37 -4.76 2.40
N PHE A 90 -20.08 -5.14 2.51
CA PHE A 90 -19.15 -5.19 1.38
C PHE A 90 -18.50 -6.57 1.24
N ASP A 91 -18.08 -6.91 0.02
CA ASP A 91 -17.34 -8.14 -0.28
C ASP A 91 -15.83 -7.90 -0.36
N ILE A 92 -15.44 -6.73 -0.86
CA ILE A 92 -14.06 -6.34 -1.10
C ILE A 92 -13.75 -5.02 -0.38
N ILE A 93 -12.62 -4.99 0.33
CA ILE A 93 -12.10 -3.81 1.02
C ILE A 93 -10.87 -3.32 0.28
N CYS A 94 -10.86 -2.06 -0.15
CA CYS A 94 -9.72 -1.45 -0.85
C CYS A 94 -9.08 -0.36 0.00
N LYS A 95 -7.75 -0.35 0.05
CA LYS A 95 -6.94 0.78 0.50
C LYS A 95 -6.24 1.37 -0.71
N PHE A 96 -6.68 2.54 -1.15
CA PHE A 96 -6.07 3.26 -2.26
C PHE A 96 -5.42 4.56 -1.78
N ASP A 97 -4.29 4.94 -2.42
CA ASP A 97 -3.67 6.24 -2.16
C ASP A 97 -4.37 7.35 -2.95
N ALA A 98 -4.27 8.58 -2.46
CA ALA A 98 -4.93 9.75 -3.03
C ALA A 98 -4.23 10.35 -4.28
N ASP A 99 -3.17 9.69 -4.76
CA ASP A 99 -2.33 10.14 -5.88
C ASP A 99 -2.20 9.07 -6.98
N ILE A 100 -3.26 8.28 -7.16
CA ILE A 100 -3.33 7.20 -8.15
C ILE A 100 -4.38 7.51 -9.23
N ILE A 101 -4.01 7.35 -10.51
CA ILE A 101 -4.96 7.35 -11.62
C ILE A 101 -5.19 5.91 -12.07
N PHE A 102 -6.44 5.48 -12.01
CA PHE A 102 -6.87 4.14 -12.40
C PHE A 102 -7.35 4.13 -13.86
N PRO A 103 -7.07 3.09 -14.67
CA PRO A 103 -7.75 2.91 -15.95
C PRO A 103 -9.23 2.58 -15.72
N ASP A 104 -10.10 2.93 -16.65
CA ASP A 104 -11.57 2.84 -16.52
C ASP A 104 -12.09 1.43 -16.22
N ASN A 105 -11.33 0.40 -16.56
CA ASN A 105 -11.67 -1.00 -16.33
C ASN A 105 -10.98 -1.62 -15.10
N TYR A 106 -10.33 -0.81 -14.24
CA TYR A 106 -9.54 -1.35 -13.13
C TYR A 106 -10.36 -2.19 -12.16
N LEU A 107 -11.44 -1.63 -11.63
CA LEU A 107 -12.31 -2.34 -10.68
C LEU A 107 -13.00 -3.54 -11.33
N LYS A 108 -13.39 -3.45 -12.61
CA LYS A 108 -13.96 -4.57 -13.37
C LYS A 108 -13.01 -5.76 -13.43
N LYS A 109 -11.74 -5.54 -13.83
CA LYS A 109 -10.73 -6.60 -13.91
C LYS A 109 -10.36 -7.19 -12.54
N VAL A 110 -10.33 -6.37 -11.50
CA VAL A 110 -10.11 -6.83 -10.12
C VAL A 110 -11.30 -7.70 -9.67
N ASN A 111 -12.53 -7.29 -9.96
CA ASN A 111 -13.74 -8.04 -9.64
C ASN A 111 -13.76 -9.41 -10.34
N GLU A 112 -13.43 -9.47 -11.64
CA GLU A 112 -13.35 -10.69 -12.42
C GLU A 112 -12.41 -11.74 -11.76
N VAL A 113 -11.27 -11.30 -11.23
CA VAL A 113 -10.35 -12.21 -10.50
C VAL A 113 -10.98 -12.72 -9.23
N TYR A 114 -11.66 -11.88 -8.45
CA TYR A 114 -12.32 -12.33 -7.22
C TYR A 114 -13.51 -13.28 -7.48
N GLU A 115 -14.24 -13.08 -8.56
CA GLU A 115 -15.35 -13.97 -8.96
C GLU A 115 -14.86 -15.34 -9.44
N THR A 116 -13.77 -15.36 -10.22
CA THR A 116 -13.25 -16.59 -10.82
C THR A 116 -12.29 -17.37 -9.92
N ASN A 117 -11.67 -16.69 -8.92
CA ASN A 117 -10.75 -17.34 -7.99
C ASN A 117 -11.19 -17.13 -6.53
N PRO A 118 -11.92 -18.08 -5.92
CA PRO A 118 -12.34 -18.01 -4.52
C PRO A 118 -11.18 -17.96 -3.51
N LYS A 119 -9.98 -18.41 -3.90
CA LYS A 119 -8.77 -18.36 -3.06
C LYS A 119 -8.03 -17.01 -3.15
N ALA A 120 -8.38 -16.14 -4.09
CA ALA A 120 -7.80 -14.81 -4.17
C ALA A 120 -8.20 -13.99 -2.94
N GLY A 121 -7.26 -13.82 -2.02
CA GLY A 121 -7.43 -12.99 -0.82
C GLY A 121 -7.03 -11.54 -1.05
N MET A 122 -6.06 -11.31 -1.93
CA MET A 122 -5.60 -9.99 -2.30
C MET A 122 -5.38 -9.90 -3.82
N VAL A 123 -5.86 -8.80 -4.43
CA VAL A 123 -5.70 -8.57 -5.88
C VAL A 123 -5.25 -7.13 -6.12
N SER A 124 -4.36 -6.91 -7.09
CA SER A 124 -4.03 -5.58 -7.60
C SER A 124 -3.49 -5.64 -9.03
N GLY A 125 -3.40 -4.48 -9.69
CA GLY A 125 -2.59 -4.29 -10.89
C GLY A 125 -1.12 -3.97 -10.56
N LEU A 126 -0.40 -3.48 -11.57
CA LEU A 126 0.96 -2.95 -11.48
C LEU A 126 0.94 -1.43 -11.26
N VAL A 127 1.99 -0.90 -10.63
CA VAL A 127 2.17 0.55 -10.44
C VAL A 127 3.22 1.06 -11.42
N LYS A 128 2.87 2.09 -12.19
CA LYS A 128 3.79 2.84 -13.04
C LYS A 128 3.95 4.26 -12.53
N ILE A 129 5.15 4.81 -12.66
CA ILE A 129 5.50 6.19 -12.32
C ILE A 129 5.92 6.96 -13.55
N LYS A 130 5.89 8.29 -13.49
CA LYS A 130 6.37 9.16 -14.56
C LYS A 130 7.85 8.93 -14.82
N LYS A 131 8.24 8.74 -16.07
CA LYS A 131 9.64 8.64 -16.49
C LYS A 131 10.42 9.92 -16.17
N SER A 132 9.79 11.10 -16.31
CA SER A 132 10.36 12.41 -15.99
C SER A 132 10.80 12.60 -14.55
N VAL A 133 10.41 11.72 -13.62
CA VAL A 133 10.93 11.71 -12.25
C VAL A 133 12.41 11.35 -12.22
N PHE A 134 12.88 10.59 -13.20
CA PHE A 134 14.28 10.16 -13.34
C PHE A 134 15.06 10.97 -14.38
N GLU A 135 14.38 11.58 -15.35
CA GLU A 135 14.96 12.36 -16.45
C GLU A 135 14.52 13.83 -16.30
N LYS A 136 15.46 14.70 -15.92
CA LYS A 136 15.17 16.11 -15.60
C LYS A 136 14.65 16.96 -16.76
N ASN A 137 14.73 16.50 -17.99
CA ASN A 137 14.51 17.29 -19.22
C ASN A 137 13.30 16.86 -20.07
N LEU A 138 12.46 15.94 -19.61
CA LEU A 138 11.27 15.53 -20.38
C LEU A 138 10.08 16.42 -20.00
N ALA A 139 9.57 17.16 -20.97
CA ALA A 139 8.30 17.87 -20.87
C ALA A 139 7.19 16.87 -20.54
N PHE A 140 6.35 17.24 -19.56
CA PHE A 140 5.23 16.40 -19.14
C PHE A 140 4.07 16.59 -20.12
N ASP A 141 3.78 15.57 -20.93
CA ASP A 141 2.58 15.49 -21.74
C ASP A 141 1.64 14.39 -21.20
N PHE A 142 0.47 14.79 -20.71
CA PHE A 142 -0.58 13.85 -20.25
C PHE A 142 -1.14 12.98 -21.38
N LYS A 143 -1.01 13.41 -22.65
CA LYS A 143 -1.56 12.73 -23.83
C LYS A 143 -0.65 11.62 -24.36
N ASP A 144 0.67 11.67 -24.07
CA ASP A 144 1.59 10.61 -24.50
C ASP A 144 1.67 9.50 -23.47
N GLU A 145 0.79 8.51 -23.59
CA GLU A 145 0.68 7.40 -22.66
C GLU A 145 1.79 6.36 -22.77
N LYS A 146 2.42 6.20 -23.94
CA LYS A 146 3.36 5.09 -24.18
C LYS A 146 4.77 5.34 -23.65
N HIS A 147 5.25 6.57 -23.68
CA HIS A 147 6.67 6.87 -23.43
C HIS A 147 6.95 7.49 -22.06
N GLN A 148 5.92 7.94 -21.30
CA GLN A 148 6.08 8.70 -20.06
C GLN A 148 5.89 7.89 -18.78
N TRP A 149 5.38 6.66 -18.85
CA TRP A 149 5.06 5.83 -17.69
C TRP A 149 5.84 4.53 -17.69
N ILE A 150 6.69 4.33 -16.68
CA ILE A 150 7.50 3.13 -16.51
C ILE A 150 7.10 2.38 -15.26
N PHE A 151 7.33 1.06 -15.24
CA PHE A 151 7.11 0.25 -14.03
C PHE A 151 7.93 0.78 -12.86
N GLU A 152 7.29 1.00 -11.72
CA GLU A 152 7.98 1.42 -10.48
C GLU A 152 8.73 0.23 -9.88
N ASN A 153 9.98 0.06 -10.28
CA ASN A 153 10.82 -1.11 -9.97
C ASN A 153 11.40 -1.08 -8.54
N ILE A 154 10.53 -1.00 -7.53
CA ILE A 154 10.93 -1.10 -6.10
C ILE A 154 10.52 -2.43 -5.47
N SER A 155 9.72 -3.24 -6.17
CA SER A 155 9.31 -4.58 -5.76
C SER A 155 9.11 -5.49 -6.96
N SER A 156 9.01 -6.81 -6.72
CA SER A 156 8.63 -7.77 -7.77
C SER A 156 7.26 -7.44 -8.37
N LYS A 157 7.08 -7.72 -9.68
CA LYS A 157 5.77 -7.65 -10.36
C LYS A 157 4.73 -8.63 -9.79
N ASN A 158 5.11 -9.53 -8.89
CA ASN A 158 4.20 -10.44 -8.18
C ASN A 158 3.82 -9.93 -6.79
N HIS A 159 4.24 -8.72 -6.42
CA HIS A 159 3.97 -8.14 -5.11
C HIS A 159 2.81 -7.15 -5.19
N ILE A 160 1.83 -7.34 -4.32
CA ILE A 160 0.72 -6.39 -4.15
C ILE A 160 1.24 -5.12 -3.48
N ARG A 161 1.17 -4.00 -4.20
CA ARG A 161 1.73 -2.72 -3.77
C ARG A 161 0.80 -1.95 -2.84
N GLY A 162 1.39 -1.27 -1.84
CA GLY A 162 0.68 -0.47 -0.84
C GLY A 162 -0.35 0.54 -1.37
N PRO A 163 -0.06 1.27 -2.47
CA PRO A 163 -0.98 2.28 -3.02
C PRO A 163 -2.32 1.76 -3.57
N ILE A 164 -2.42 0.48 -3.94
CA ILE A 164 -3.54 -0.08 -4.70
C ILE A 164 -4.00 -1.44 -4.20
N LYS A 165 -4.06 -1.61 -2.88
CA LYS A 165 -4.45 -2.91 -2.28
C LYS A 165 -5.94 -3.11 -2.29
N SER A 166 -6.38 -4.29 -2.72
CA SER A 166 -7.72 -4.80 -2.45
C SER A 166 -7.66 -6.14 -1.73
N TYR A 167 -8.63 -6.38 -0.89
CA TYR A 167 -8.74 -7.56 -0.02
C TYR A 167 -10.13 -8.13 -0.11
N ARG A 168 -10.24 -9.45 -0.29
CA ARG A 168 -11.49 -10.15 0.03
C ARG A 168 -11.80 -9.95 1.51
N LYS A 169 -13.04 -9.63 1.86
CA LYS A 169 -13.45 -9.33 3.26
C LYS A 169 -13.00 -10.41 4.23
N GLU A 170 -13.24 -11.69 3.89
CA GLU A 170 -12.85 -12.82 4.73
C GLU A 170 -11.34 -12.86 4.97
N CYS A 171 -10.53 -12.63 3.93
CA CYS A 171 -9.07 -12.53 4.06
C CYS A 171 -8.68 -11.39 5.00
N PHE A 172 -9.28 -10.20 4.83
CA PHE A 172 -9.01 -9.02 5.64
C PHE A 172 -9.34 -9.26 7.12
N LEU A 173 -10.49 -9.87 7.40
CA LEU A 173 -10.93 -10.19 8.77
C LEU A 173 -10.05 -11.26 9.42
N GLN A 174 -9.69 -12.34 8.69
CA GLN A 174 -8.79 -13.39 9.20
C GLN A 174 -7.39 -12.88 9.50
N MET A 175 -6.89 -11.92 8.73
CA MET A 175 -5.64 -11.23 9.05
C MET A 175 -5.76 -10.30 10.27
N ASN A 176 -6.98 -10.05 10.76
CA ASN A 176 -7.27 -9.03 11.77
C ASN A 176 -6.87 -7.61 11.29
N GLY A 177 -7.14 -7.28 10.03
CA GLY A 177 -6.90 -5.98 9.43
C GLY A 177 -5.42 -5.60 9.24
N LEU A 178 -5.18 -4.31 9.00
CA LEU A 178 -3.83 -3.78 8.79
C LEU A 178 -3.14 -3.46 10.11
N ARG A 179 -1.83 -3.72 10.19
CA ARG A 179 -1.01 -3.39 11.35
C ARG A 179 -0.44 -1.96 11.22
N PRO A 180 -0.74 -1.03 12.15
CA PRO A 180 -0.23 0.35 12.07
C PRO A 180 1.25 0.41 12.47
N VAL A 181 2.11 -0.02 11.57
CA VAL A 181 3.58 0.00 11.71
C VAL A 181 4.25 0.18 10.34
N LEU A 182 5.50 0.59 10.35
CA LEU A 182 6.32 0.58 9.14
C LEU A 182 6.45 -0.85 8.61
N GLY A 183 6.13 -1.04 7.32
CA GLY A 183 6.14 -2.36 6.66
C GLY A 183 4.78 -3.08 6.67
N TRP A 184 3.71 -2.39 7.08
CA TRP A 184 2.35 -2.92 7.07
C TRP A 184 1.97 -3.58 5.72
N ASP A 185 2.44 -2.99 4.62
CA ASP A 185 2.17 -3.41 3.23
C ASP A 185 2.91 -4.69 2.79
N ASN A 186 3.82 -5.18 3.61
CA ASN A 186 4.42 -6.51 3.49
C ASN A 186 3.85 -7.48 4.53
N ILE A 187 3.53 -6.98 5.72
CA ILE A 187 2.94 -7.78 6.80
C ILE A 187 1.63 -8.39 6.35
N ASP A 188 0.74 -7.59 5.76
CA ASP A 188 -0.56 -8.06 5.27
C ASP A 188 -0.44 -9.17 4.22
N VAL A 189 0.49 -9.05 3.26
CA VAL A 189 0.77 -10.11 2.26
C VAL A 189 1.24 -11.41 2.93
N MET A 190 2.08 -11.31 3.97
CA MET A 190 2.56 -12.48 4.71
C MET A 190 1.45 -13.10 5.55
N LEU A 191 0.56 -12.29 6.13
CA LEU A 191 -0.58 -12.75 6.91
C LEU A 191 -1.67 -13.39 6.03
N ALA A 192 -1.96 -12.81 4.86
CA ALA A 192 -2.86 -13.44 3.89
C ALA A 192 -2.39 -14.86 3.55
N LYS A 193 -1.09 -15.02 3.24
CA LYS A 193 -0.48 -16.33 2.98
C LYS A 193 -0.51 -17.28 4.19
N LYS A 194 -0.38 -16.76 5.41
CA LYS A 194 -0.53 -17.56 6.64
C LYS A 194 -1.91 -18.22 6.73
N HIS A 195 -2.93 -17.53 6.27
CA HIS A 195 -4.31 -18.04 6.26
C HIS A 195 -4.69 -18.79 4.97
N GLY A 196 -3.70 -19.11 4.11
CA GLY A 196 -3.92 -19.90 2.89
C GLY A 196 -4.44 -19.10 1.69
N TRP A 197 -4.52 -17.78 1.80
CA TRP A 197 -4.97 -16.93 0.72
C TRP A 197 -3.90 -16.70 -0.34
N GLU A 198 -4.35 -16.63 -1.58
CA GLU A 198 -3.51 -16.25 -2.72
C GLU A 198 -3.42 -14.73 -2.87
N THR A 199 -2.27 -14.27 -3.36
CA THR A 199 -2.05 -12.87 -3.73
C THR A 199 -1.85 -12.79 -5.23
N VAL A 200 -2.77 -12.13 -5.93
CA VAL A 200 -2.82 -12.09 -7.40
C VAL A 200 -2.47 -10.69 -7.89
N THR A 201 -1.49 -10.60 -8.80
CA THR A 201 -1.17 -9.36 -9.51
C THR A 201 -1.53 -9.51 -10.99
N ILE A 202 -2.46 -8.70 -11.48
CA ILE A 202 -2.89 -8.65 -12.88
C ILE A 202 -1.82 -7.92 -13.69
N LYS A 203 -1.10 -8.64 -14.56
CA LYS A 203 0.12 -8.13 -15.23
C LYS A 203 -0.14 -7.12 -16.34
N ASP A 204 -1.27 -7.22 -17.00
CA ASP A 204 -1.72 -6.33 -18.07
C ASP A 204 -2.55 -5.14 -17.56
N LEU A 205 -2.83 -5.11 -16.25
CA LEU A 205 -3.53 -4.01 -15.57
C LEU A 205 -2.55 -3.14 -14.81
N TRP A 206 -2.54 -1.83 -15.06
CA TRP A 206 -1.63 -0.93 -14.37
C TRP A 206 -2.26 0.44 -14.10
N VAL A 207 -1.77 1.07 -13.06
CA VAL A 207 -2.18 2.40 -12.62
C VAL A 207 -1.03 3.40 -12.76
N LYS A 208 -1.37 4.68 -12.85
CA LYS A 208 -0.41 5.80 -12.84
C LYS A 208 -0.26 6.32 -11.40
N HIS A 209 0.95 6.30 -10.85
CA HIS A 209 1.26 6.88 -9.54
C HIS A 209 1.90 8.25 -9.73
N LEU A 210 1.25 9.29 -9.24
CA LEU A 210 1.64 10.68 -9.48
C LEU A 210 2.89 11.09 -8.71
N ARG A 211 3.18 10.43 -7.58
CA ARG A 211 4.40 10.61 -6.78
C ARG A 211 5.16 9.29 -6.60
N PRO A 212 6.50 9.27 -6.75
CA PRO A 212 7.29 8.08 -6.45
C PRO A 212 7.17 7.68 -4.98
N THR A 213 7.07 6.38 -4.72
CA THR A 213 7.02 5.84 -3.36
C THR A 213 8.29 6.22 -2.58
N ALA A 214 8.13 6.54 -1.30
CA ALA A 214 9.21 6.84 -0.35
C ALA A 214 10.15 8.01 -0.75
N TYR A 215 9.70 8.94 -1.60
CA TYR A 215 10.46 10.12 -2.01
C TYR A 215 11.08 10.90 -0.84
N LYS A 216 10.36 11.01 0.29
CA LYS A 216 10.80 11.78 1.48
C LYS A 216 11.86 11.08 2.34
N TYR A 217 12.17 9.78 2.12
CA TYR A 217 12.92 8.97 3.10
C TYR A 217 14.28 8.45 2.64
N LYS A 218 14.83 8.97 1.54
CA LYS A 218 16.12 8.49 0.97
C LYS A 218 17.29 8.54 1.97
N LYS A 219 17.36 9.58 2.82
CA LYS A 219 18.45 9.76 3.81
C LYS A 219 18.36 8.82 5.03
N GLN A 220 17.18 8.28 5.34
CA GLN A 220 16.92 7.42 6.52
C GLN A 220 16.65 5.95 6.14
N LYS A 221 17.06 5.53 4.95
CA LYS A 221 16.71 4.22 4.39
C LYS A 221 17.18 3.06 5.27
N ALA A 222 18.42 3.11 5.77
CA ALA A 222 19.01 2.04 6.61
C ALA A 222 18.31 1.95 7.98
N GLU A 223 18.03 3.08 8.62
CA GLU A 223 17.33 3.14 9.90
C GLU A 223 15.91 2.57 9.77
N LYS A 224 15.17 3.01 8.76
CA LYS A 224 13.83 2.47 8.47
C LYS A 224 13.84 0.98 8.15
N LEU A 225 14.91 0.47 7.54
CA LEU A 225 15.06 -0.95 7.29
C LEU A 225 15.21 -1.75 8.60
N GLY A 226 15.96 -1.21 9.58
CA GLY A 226 16.09 -1.81 10.91
C GLY A 226 14.77 -1.85 11.67
N GLU A 227 14.03 -0.75 11.67
CA GLU A 227 12.68 -0.67 12.24
C GLU A 227 11.73 -1.66 11.55
N TYR A 228 11.73 -1.71 10.22
CA TYR A 228 10.94 -2.67 9.44
C TYR A 228 11.25 -4.12 9.84
N PHE A 229 12.52 -4.51 9.97
CA PHE A 229 12.90 -5.87 10.39
C PHE A 229 12.40 -6.21 11.78
N TYR A 230 12.41 -5.24 12.68
CA TYR A 230 11.83 -5.41 14.01
C TYR A 230 10.31 -5.62 13.93
N ASN A 231 9.60 -4.76 13.20
CA ASN A 231 8.14 -4.77 13.09
C ASN A 231 7.61 -6.07 12.47
N ILE A 232 8.29 -6.61 11.45
CA ILE A 232 7.93 -7.92 10.86
C ILE A 232 8.37 -9.12 11.73
N GLY A 233 8.97 -8.88 12.89
CA GLY A 233 9.29 -9.90 13.87
C GLY A 233 10.52 -10.74 13.56
N LEU A 234 11.49 -10.26 12.76
CA LEU A 234 12.71 -11.05 12.50
C LEU A 234 13.44 -11.39 13.80
N SER A 235 14.05 -12.58 13.83
CA SER A 235 15.06 -12.94 14.83
C SER A 235 16.38 -12.25 14.51
N PHE A 236 17.28 -12.17 15.48
CA PHE A 236 18.59 -11.57 15.29
C PHE A 236 19.37 -12.16 14.09
N PRO A 237 19.47 -13.51 13.92
CA PRO A 237 20.15 -14.08 12.76
C PRO A 237 19.50 -13.69 11.42
N LEU A 238 18.15 -13.69 11.35
CA LEU A 238 17.44 -13.28 10.14
C LEU A 238 17.64 -11.79 9.82
N ALA A 239 17.67 -10.94 10.83
CA ALA A 239 17.96 -9.52 10.67
C ALA A 239 19.38 -9.29 10.18
N MET A 240 20.38 -10.00 10.75
CA MET A 240 21.77 -9.95 10.28
C MET A 240 21.90 -10.34 8.81
N ILE A 241 21.38 -11.51 8.41
CA ILE A 241 21.46 -11.99 7.03
C ILE A 241 20.78 -11.02 6.08
N SER A 242 19.60 -10.51 6.46
CA SER A 242 18.84 -9.57 5.63
C SER A 242 19.53 -8.20 5.50
N SER A 243 20.14 -7.72 6.59
CA SER A 243 20.96 -6.49 6.60
C SER A 243 22.21 -6.63 5.75
N ALA A 244 22.94 -7.73 5.91
CA ALA A 244 24.15 -8.01 5.13
C ALA A 244 23.83 -8.05 3.62
N LYS A 245 22.75 -8.75 3.23
CA LYS A 245 22.30 -8.81 1.84
C LYS A 245 21.91 -7.44 1.28
N SER A 246 21.22 -6.60 2.06
CA SER A 246 20.85 -5.25 1.62
C SER A 246 22.08 -4.36 1.43
N SER A 247 23.00 -4.38 2.40
CA SER A 247 24.22 -3.59 2.39
C SER A 247 25.17 -4.02 1.27
N TRP A 248 25.27 -5.31 1.00
CA TRP A 248 26.02 -5.84 -0.15
C TRP A 248 25.47 -5.31 -1.48
N LYS A 249 24.14 -5.39 -1.65
CA LYS A 249 23.47 -4.86 -2.86
C LYS A 249 23.71 -3.36 -3.07
N ASN A 250 23.74 -2.60 -1.97
CA ASN A 250 23.94 -1.14 -1.99
C ASN A 250 25.43 -0.76 -1.93
N LYS A 251 26.36 -1.73 -1.84
CA LYS A 251 27.81 -1.52 -1.69
C LYS A 251 28.17 -0.57 -0.52
N SER A 252 27.46 -0.71 0.62
CA SER A 252 27.61 0.19 1.78
C SER A 252 27.62 -0.57 3.09
N PHE A 253 28.80 -0.73 3.70
CA PHE A 253 28.95 -1.35 5.02
C PHE A 253 28.31 -0.50 6.14
N SER A 254 28.30 0.82 6.02
CA SER A 254 27.67 1.71 7.00
C SER A 254 26.17 1.47 7.12
N GLU A 255 25.48 1.10 6.02
CA GLU A 255 24.06 0.73 6.05
C GLU A 255 23.81 -0.53 6.89
N PHE A 256 24.72 -1.50 6.91
CA PHE A 256 24.60 -2.69 7.76
C PHE A 256 24.55 -2.30 9.24
N PHE A 257 25.53 -1.52 9.68
CA PHE A 257 25.61 -1.11 11.09
C PHE A 257 24.45 -0.22 11.50
N ALA A 258 24.04 0.72 10.64
CA ALA A 258 22.88 1.59 10.91
C ALA A 258 21.59 0.78 11.02
N THR A 259 21.36 -0.20 10.12
CA THR A 259 20.21 -1.09 10.14
C THR A 259 20.17 -1.94 11.42
N MET A 260 21.31 -2.58 11.77
CA MET A 260 21.39 -3.42 12.96
C MET A 260 21.28 -2.60 14.26
N LYS A 261 21.91 -1.44 14.33
CA LYS A 261 21.77 -0.51 15.47
C LYS A 261 20.32 -0.14 15.70
N THR A 262 19.59 0.22 14.63
CA THR A 262 18.17 0.57 14.75
C THR A 262 17.33 -0.64 15.14
N PHE A 263 17.57 -1.82 14.54
CA PHE A 263 16.87 -3.05 14.90
C PHE A 263 17.01 -3.39 16.39
N LEU A 264 18.23 -3.27 16.96
CA LEU A 264 18.50 -3.57 18.36
C LEU A 264 17.97 -2.53 19.35
N LYS A 265 17.83 -1.27 18.90
CA LYS A 265 17.26 -0.19 19.74
C LYS A 265 15.74 -0.28 19.90
N GLN A 266 15.06 -1.06 19.07
CA GLN A 266 13.60 -1.18 19.13
C GLN A 266 13.18 -1.93 20.41
N SER A 267 12.36 -1.29 21.23
CA SER A 267 11.83 -1.86 22.47
C SER A 267 10.28 -1.86 22.52
N SER A 268 9.62 -1.25 21.53
CA SER A 268 8.17 -1.16 21.50
C SER A 268 7.51 -2.54 21.36
N LYS A 269 6.33 -2.72 21.98
CA LYS A 269 5.56 -3.95 21.83
C LYS A 269 5.20 -4.18 20.35
N ARG A 270 5.61 -5.32 19.81
CA ARG A 270 5.28 -5.70 18.44
C ARG A 270 3.76 -5.82 18.24
N LYS A 271 3.28 -5.40 17.08
CA LYS A 271 1.86 -5.48 16.71
C LYS A 271 1.46 -6.84 16.12
N LEU A 272 2.37 -7.80 16.11
CA LEU A 272 2.16 -9.17 15.64
C LEU A 272 2.09 -10.14 16.81
N THR A 273 1.26 -11.18 16.70
CA THR A 273 1.20 -12.28 17.66
C THR A 273 2.43 -13.17 17.56
N LYS A 274 2.65 -14.04 18.56
CA LYS A 274 3.75 -15.00 18.55
C LYS A 274 3.66 -15.98 17.36
N GLU A 275 2.45 -16.42 17.02
CA GLU A 275 2.16 -17.31 15.89
C GLU A 275 2.43 -16.64 14.53
N GLU A 276 2.03 -15.37 14.38
CA GLU A 276 2.32 -14.58 13.18
C GLU A 276 3.84 -14.39 12.98
N ILE A 277 4.54 -14.05 14.05
CA ILE A 277 6.01 -13.93 14.04
C ILE A 277 6.67 -15.25 13.67
N LYS A 278 6.23 -16.38 14.26
CA LYS A 278 6.74 -17.71 13.93
C LYS A 278 6.55 -18.03 12.45
N HIS A 279 5.35 -17.76 11.91
CA HIS A 279 5.05 -17.97 10.49
C HIS A 279 5.98 -17.12 9.58
N ILE A 280 6.14 -15.82 9.88
CA ILE A 280 6.99 -14.92 9.10
C ILE A 280 8.45 -15.37 9.12
N ARG A 281 8.98 -15.79 10.28
CA ARG A 281 10.33 -16.33 10.40
C ARG A 281 10.54 -17.60 9.57
N ASN A 282 9.59 -18.53 9.63
CA ASN A 282 9.63 -19.76 8.83
C ASN A 282 9.58 -19.43 7.32
N LEU A 283 8.72 -18.50 6.91
CA LEU A 283 8.66 -18.06 5.52
C LEU A 283 10.00 -17.45 5.05
N ARG A 284 10.63 -16.63 5.89
CA ARG A 284 11.92 -16.01 5.59
C ARG A 284 13.05 -17.04 5.51
N TRP A 285 13.10 -18.00 6.42
CA TRP A 285 14.07 -19.10 6.36
C TRP A 285 13.90 -19.93 5.09
N LYS A 286 12.68 -20.33 4.74
CA LYS A 286 12.41 -21.03 3.48
C LYS A 286 12.89 -20.25 2.26
N GLN A 287 12.69 -18.92 2.23
CA GLN A 287 13.16 -18.06 1.14
C GLN A 287 14.71 -17.96 1.06
N ILE A 288 15.41 -18.12 2.17
CA ILE A 288 16.88 -18.12 2.20
C ILE A 288 17.42 -19.47 1.73
N ILE A 289 16.86 -20.57 2.23
CA ILE A 289 17.31 -21.93 1.96
C ILE A 289 16.99 -22.35 0.51
N ASN A 290 15.78 -22.04 0.02
CA ASN A 290 15.32 -22.44 -1.33
C ASN A 290 15.82 -21.51 -2.45
N LYS A 291 16.69 -20.54 -2.17
CA LYS A 291 17.43 -19.79 -3.18
C LYS A 291 18.74 -20.51 -3.52
N LYS A 292 18.62 -21.72 -4.09
CA LYS A 292 19.66 -22.32 -4.89
C LYS A 292 19.47 -21.99 -6.36
#